data_2cfb51108d205a48b219d126693779e4
#
_entry.id   2cfb51108d205a48b219d126693779e4
#
_cell.length_a   1.000
_cell.length_b   1.000
_cell.length_c   1.000
_cell.angle_alpha   90.00
_cell.angle_beta   90.00
_cell.angle_gamma   90.00
#
_symmetry.space_group_name_H-M   'P 1'
#
loop_
_entity.id
_entity.type
_entity.pdbx_description
1 polymer ?
#
loop_
_entity_poly.entity_id
_entity_poly.type
_entity_poly.pdbx_seq_one_letter_code
_entity_poly.pdbx_strand_id
1 'polypeptide(L)'
;MFMGTYEHGIDAKGRVIIPAKLRDGLGDSFVVTVGLDGCLYAYPMDEWESLSTRLKELPGNRETRAFQRAFMANAATCECDKQGRTLIPLPLRERVGIDQEIVFIGVLGKVELWSKARYESGEDISDLDAIADHMSEFGLRF
;
A
#
# COMPACT_ATOMS: atom_id res chain seq x y z
N MET A 1 -4.87 9.44 9.12
CA MET A 1 -3.52 9.60 8.52
C MET A 1 -2.59 8.48 9.00
N PHE A 2 -1.92 7.82 8.07
CA PHE A 2 -1.01 6.73 8.40
C PHE A 2 0.43 7.20 8.38
N MET A 3 1.22 6.71 9.32
CA MET A 3 2.67 6.92 9.37
C MET A 3 3.35 5.80 10.14
N GLY A 4 4.65 5.71 10.03
CA GLY A 4 5.44 4.71 10.73
C GLY A 4 5.73 3.47 9.89
N THR A 5 6.68 2.68 10.36
CA THR A 5 7.14 1.45 9.71
C THR A 5 7.07 0.30 10.70
N TYR A 6 6.50 -0.83 10.27
CA TYR A 6 6.26 -2.00 11.12
C TYR A 6 6.58 -3.27 10.35
N GLU A 7 7.22 -4.23 11.01
CA GLU A 7 7.49 -5.54 10.42
C GLU A 7 6.68 -6.62 11.12
N HIS A 8 6.16 -7.57 10.33
CA HIS A 8 5.47 -8.75 10.83
C HIS A 8 5.76 -9.96 9.95
N GLY A 9 5.74 -11.13 10.59
CA GLY A 9 5.83 -12.39 9.88
C GLY A 9 4.47 -12.82 9.33
N ILE A 10 4.51 -13.59 8.24
CA ILE A 10 3.32 -14.20 7.64
C ILE A 10 3.26 -15.65 8.11
N ASP A 11 2.10 -16.09 8.59
CA ASP A 11 1.93 -17.47 9.07
C ASP A 11 1.84 -18.47 7.91
N ALA A 12 1.79 -19.77 8.25
CA ALA A 12 1.75 -20.84 7.26
C ALA A 12 0.49 -20.80 6.37
N LYS A 13 -0.57 -20.13 6.82
CA LYS A 13 -1.81 -19.97 6.06
C LYS A 13 -1.85 -18.68 5.24
N GLY A 14 -0.76 -17.89 5.23
CA GLY A 14 -0.69 -16.64 4.51
C GLY A 14 -1.33 -15.45 5.23
N ARG A 15 -1.60 -15.58 6.53
CA ARG A 15 -2.18 -14.49 7.33
C ARG A 15 -1.08 -13.68 7.99
N VAL A 16 -1.34 -12.39 8.15
CA VAL A 16 -0.45 -11.47 8.82
C VAL A 16 -1.26 -10.61 9.80
N ILE A 17 -0.66 -10.28 10.92
CA ILE A 17 -1.25 -9.34 11.89
C ILE A 17 -1.07 -7.93 11.35
N ILE A 18 -2.17 -7.19 11.23
CA ILE A 18 -2.08 -5.77 10.90
C ILE A 18 -1.57 -5.03 12.13
N PRO A 19 -0.52 -4.19 12.00
CA PRO A 19 -0.02 -3.42 13.14
C PRO A 19 -1.14 -2.64 13.83
N ALA A 20 -1.21 -2.74 15.15
CA ALA A 20 -2.29 -2.12 15.92
C ALA A 20 -2.46 -0.63 15.62
N LYS A 21 -1.34 0.08 15.43
CA LYS A 21 -1.37 1.52 15.15
C LYS A 21 -1.92 1.86 13.77
N LEU A 22 -1.98 0.91 12.85
CA LEU A 22 -2.55 1.10 11.52
C LEU A 22 -3.98 0.54 11.43
N ARG A 23 -4.32 -0.36 12.33
CA ARG A 23 -5.57 -1.12 12.29
C ARG A 23 -6.81 -0.24 12.39
N ASP A 24 -6.80 0.71 13.31
CA ASP A 24 -7.97 1.60 13.52
C ASP A 24 -8.26 2.42 12.26
N GLY A 25 -7.21 2.92 11.62
CA GLY A 25 -7.36 3.72 10.41
C GLY A 25 -7.79 2.90 9.19
N LEU A 26 -7.31 1.66 9.07
CA LEU A 26 -7.70 0.77 7.97
C LEU A 26 -9.13 0.25 8.14
N GLY A 27 -9.56 0.04 9.38
CA GLY A 27 -10.85 -0.56 9.68
C GLY A 27 -10.81 -2.08 9.56
N ASP A 28 -11.94 -2.72 9.87
CA ASP A 28 -12.05 -4.17 9.82
C ASP A 28 -12.07 -4.72 8.38
N SER A 29 -12.40 -3.87 7.43
CA SER A 29 -12.44 -4.19 6.01
C SER A 29 -11.76 -3.07 5.24
N PHE A 30 -10.82 -3.43 4.38
CA PHE A 30 -10.04 -2.47 3.59
C PHE A 30 -9.67 -3.11 2.25
N VAL A 31 -9.18 -2.30 1.32
CA VAL A 31 -8.83 -2.78 -0.02
C VAL A 31 -7.32 -2.80 -0.19
N VAL A 32 -6.80 -3.92 -0.73
CA VAL A 32 -5.39 -4.06 -1.10
C VAL A 32 -5.31 -4.22 -2.61
N THR A 33 -4.41 -3.48 -3.23
CA THR A 33 -4.16 -3.59 -4.66
C THR A 33 -2.67 -3.35 -4.96
N VAL A 34 -2.31 -3.48 -6.22
CA VAL A 34 -0.93 -3.19 -6.66
C VAL A 34 -0.61 -1.72 -6.42
N GLY A 35 0.58 -1.48 -5.90
CA GLY A 35 1.10 -0.13 -5.73
C GLY A 35 2.14 0.21 -6.78
N LEU A 36 2.79 1.33 -6.56
CA LEU A 36 3.93 1.75 -7.36
C LEU A 36 5.22 1.27 -6.70
N ASP A 37 6.31 1.26 -7.45
CA ASP A 37 7.66 0.94 -6.94
C ASP A 37 7.85 -0.50 -6.47
N GLY A 38 6.92 -1.39 -6.77
CA GLY A 38 7.04 -2.80 -6.43
C GLY A 38 6.45 -3.21 -5.09
N CYS A 39 5.52 -2.43 -4.55
CA CYS A 39 4.79 -2.75 -3.32
C CYS A 39 3.28 -2.89 -3.59
N LEU A 40 2.55 -3.25 -2.55
CA LEU A 40 1.09 -3.18 -2.55
C LEU A 40 0.63 -1.94 -1.79
N TYR A 41 -0.56 -1.46 -2.10
CA TYR A 41 -1.21 -0.39 -1.34
C TYR A 41 -2.45 -0.94 -0.65
N ALA A 42 -2.61 -0.57 0.62
CA ALA A 42 -3.83 -0.84 1.39
C ALA A 42 -4.53 0.49 1.68
N TYR A 43 -5.82 0.53 1.37
CA TYR A 43 -6.66 1.72 1.55
C TYR A 43 -7.83 1.42 2.47
N PRO A 44 -8.12 2.29 3.45
CA PRO A 44 -9.43 2.22 4.09
C PRO A 44 -10.53 2.48 3.06
N MET A 45 -11.74 2.02 3.35
CA MET A 45 -12.84 2.09 2.37
C MET A 45 -13.14 3.50 1.89
N ASP A 46 -13.12 4.49 2.78
CA ASP A 46 -13.37 5.89 2.42
C ASP A 46 -12.33 6.43 1.44
N GLU A 47 -11.05 6.11 1.66
CA GLU A 47 -9.97 6.51 0.75
C GLU A 47 -10.07 5.78 -0.59
N TRP A 48 -10.45 4.51 -0.57
CA TRP A 48 -10.66 3.73 -1.78
C TRP A 48 -11.79 4.29 -2.64
N GLU A 49 -12.90 4.65 -2.02
CA GLU A 49 -14.03 5.26 -2.70
C GLU A 49 -13.66 6.61 -3.31
N SER A 50 -12.95 7.44 -2.54
CA SER A 50 -12.47 8.74 -3.03
C SER A 50 -11.53 8.59 -4.23
N LEU A 51 -10.58 7.67 -4.15
CA LEU A 51 -9.65 7.39 -5.24
C LEU A 51 -10.38 6.85 -6.46
N SER A 52 -11.33 5.93 -6.25
CA SER A 52 -12.12 5.35 -7.34
C SER A 52 -12.93 6.41 -8.08
N THR A 53 -13.49 7.37 -7.37
CA THR A 53 -14.21 8.49 -7.96
C THR A 53 -13.29 9.33 -8.84
N ARG A 54 -12.09 9.64 -8.36
CA ARG A 54 -11.11 10.40 -9.14
C ARG A 54 -10.62 9.64 -10.37
N LEU A 55 -10.40 8.34 -10.24
CA LEU A 55 -10.02 7.49 -11.38
C LEU A 55 -11.09 7.47 -12.46
N LYS A 56 -12.37 7.44 -12.05
CA LYS A 56 -13.50 7.42 -12.95
C LYS A 56 -13.60 8.72 -13.75
N GLU A 57 -13.15 9.83 -13.20
CA GLU A 57 -13.23 11.16 -13.83
C GLU A 57 -12.07 11.48 -14.77
N LEU A 58 -11.06 10.61 -14.85
CA LEU A 58 -9.94 10.83 -15.75
C LEU A 58 -10.33 10.76 -17.22
N PRO A 59 -9.59 11.43 -18.12
CA PRO A 59 -9.83 11.34 -19.56
C PRO A 59 -9.83 9.89 -20.05
N GLY A 60 -10.78 9.54 -20.92
CA GLY A 60 -10.97 8.17 -21.39
C GLY A 60 -9.99 7.78 -22.50
N ASN A 61 -8.70 7.91 -22.27
CA ASN A 61 -7.67 7.50 -23.23
C ASN A 61 -7.09 6.11 -22.90
N ARG A 62 -6.22 5.63 -23.74
CA ARG A 62 -5.64 4.29 -23.62
C ARG A 62 -4.85 4.08 -22.33
N GLU A 63 -4.06 5.05 -21.93
CA GLU A 63 -3.27 4.97 -20.68
C GLU A 63 -4.16 4.91 -19.46
N THR A 64 -5.18 5.75 -19.43
CA THR A 64 -6.18 5.76 -18.35
C THR A 64 -6.88 4.40 -18.25
N ARG A 65 -7.31 3.84 -19.40
CA ARG A 65 -7.97 2.53 -19.40
C ARG A 65 -7.03 1.43 -18.90
N ALA A 66 -5.77 1.46 -19.30
CA ALA A 66 -4.76 0.50 -18.86
C ALA A 66 -4.52 0.60 -17.36
N PHE A 67 -4.40 1.82 -16.84
CA PHE A 67 -4.20 2.04 -15.41
C PHE A 67 -5.42 1.60 -14.59
N GLN A 68 -6.62 1.99 -15.01
CA GLN A 68 -7.85 1.57 -14.35
C GLN A 68 -7.97 0.05 -14.30
N ARG A 69 -7.67 -0.61 -15.42
CA ARG A 69 -7.73 -2.07 -15.51
C ARG A 69 -6.74 -2.74 -14.57
N ALA A 70 -5.48 -2.30 -14.59
CA ALA A 70 -4.44 -2.88 -13.75
C ALA A 70 -4.75 -2.68 -12.26
N PHE A 71 -5.20 -1.48 -11.89
CA PHE A 71 -5.44 -1.12 -10.50
C PHE A 71 -6.67 -1.83 -9.94
N MET A 72 -7.77 -1.83 -10.69
CA MET A 72 -9.03 -2.42 -10.25
C MET A 72 -9.06 -3.95 -10.35
N ALA A 73 -8.47 -4.51 -11.41
CA ALA A 73 -8.45 -5.97 -11.59
C ALA A 73 -7.64 -6.68 -10.51
N ASN A 74 -6.66 -6.01 -9.92
CA ASN A 74 -5.83 -6.56 -8.86
C ASN A 74 -6.33 -6.23 -7.45
N ALA A 75 -7.38 -5.44 -7.33
CA ALA A 75 -7.91 -5.04 -6.03
C ALA A 75 -8.68 -6.18 -5.36
N ALA A 76 -8.48 -6.32 -4.06
CA ALA A 76 -9.18 -7.29 -3.25
C ALA A 76 -9.58 -6.68 -1.92
N THR A 77 -10.78 -6.97 -1.47
CA THR A 77 -11.22 -6.60 -0.13
C THR A 77 -10.61 -7.58 0.87
N CYS A 78 -9.94 -7.05 1.87
CA CYS A 78 -9.35 -7.83 2.95
C CYS A 78 -10.07 -7.52 4.25
N GLU A 79 -10.26 -8.54 5.07
CA GLU A 79 -10.93 -8.40 6.36
C GLU A 79 -10.00 -8.87 7.48
N CYS A 80 -10.06 -8.18 8.61
CA CYS A 80 -9.35 -8.58 9.81
C CYS A 80 -10.23 -9.50 10.65
N ASP A 81 -9.65 -10.56 11.18
CA ASP A 81 -10.32 -11.40 12.19
C ASP A 81 -10.24 -10.71 13.56
N LYS A 82 -10.79 -11.38 14.58
CA LYS A 82 -10.83 -10.85 15.96
C LYS A 82 -9.45 -10.61 16.55
N GLN A 83 -8.43 -11.27 16.02
CA GLN A 83 -7.04 -11.14 16.48
C GLN A 83 -6.26 -10.13 15.66
N GLY A 84 -6.92 -9.45 14.70
CA GLY A 84 -6.28 -8.47 13.85
C GLY A 84 -5.49 -9.08 12.70
N ARG A 85 -5.72 -10.36 12.38
CA ARG A 85 -5.06 -11.03 11.27
C ARG A 85 -5.87 -10.88 9.99
N THR A 86 -5.17 -10.74 8.87
CA THR A 86 -5.80 -10.69 7.55
C THR A 86 -5.05 -11.60 6.59
N LEU A 87 -5.75 -12.10 5.60
CA LEU A 87 -5.16 -12.87 4.51
C LEU A 87 -4.93 -11.92 3.33
N ILE A 88 -3.67 -11.70 2.98
CA ILE A 88 -3.33 -10.99 1.74
C ILE A 88 -3.35 -12.02 0.61
N PRO A 89 -4.13 -11.82 -0.45
CA PRO A 89 -4.24 -12.79 -1.53
C PRO A 89 -2.88 -13.21 -2.10
N LEU A 90 -2.69 -14.50 -2.31
CA LEU A 90 -1.43 -15.05 -2.80
C LEU A 90 -0.96 -14.41 -4.11
N PRO A 91 -1.82 -14.17 -5.12
CA PRO A 91 -1.36 -13.53 -6.35
C PRO A 91 -0.76 -12.14 -6.13
N LEU A 92 -1.30 -11.37 -5.17
CA LEU A 92 -0.76 -10.06 -4.82
C LEU A 92 0.60 -10.20 -4.12
N ARG A 93 0.70 -11.13 -3.17
CA ARG A 93 1.97 -11.38 -2.48
C ARG A 93 3.07 -11.81 -3.45
N GLU A 94 2.77 -12.74 -4.36
CA GLU A 94 3.73 -13.21 -5.36
C GLU A 94 4.20 -12.09 -6.27
N ARG A 95 3.28 -11.22 -6.68
CA ARG A 95 3.59 -10.10 -7.58
C ARG A 95 4.67 -9.17 -7.02
N VAL A 96 4.69 -8.98 -5.73
CA VAL A 96 5.63 -8.04 -5.08
C VAL A 96 6.70 -8.75 -4.23
N GLY A 97 6.78 -10.08 -4.34
CA GLY A 97 7.81 -10.86 -3.69
C GLY A 97 7.65 -11.02 -2.17
N ILE A 98 6.45 -10.81 -1.65
CA ILE A 98 6.17 -11.02 -0.23
C ILE A 98 6.07 -12.53 0.03
N ASP A 99 6.93 -13.04 0.91
CA ASP A 99 7.00 -14.45 1.26
C ASP A 99 6.75 -14.67 2.76
N GLN A 100 7.78 -14.58 3.60
CA GLN A 100 7.67 -14.88 5.02
C GLN A 100 7.53 -13.63 5.89
N GLU A 101 8.01 -12.50 5.42
CA GLU A 101 8.01 -11.26 6.17
C GLU A 101 7.50 -10.11 5.34
N ILE A 102 6.74 -9.24 5.98
CA ILE A 102 6.12 -8.07 5.34
C ILE A 102 6.46 -6.82 6.13
N VAL A 103 6.73 -5.74 5.43
CA VAL A 103 6.95 -4.41 6.02
C VAL A 103 5.75 -3.53 5.66
N PHE A 104 5.14 -2.97 6.69
CA PHE A 104 4.04 -2.01 6.54
C PHE A 104 4.58 -0.60 6.72
N ILE A 105 4.31 0.29 5.78
CA ILE A 105 4.71 1.69 5.86
C ILE A 105 3.47 2.57 5.74
N GLY A 106 3.20 3.36 6.77
CA GLY A 106 2.13 4.35 6.73
C GLY A 106 2.54 5.55 5.90
N VAL A 107 1.75 5.88 4.87
CA VAL A 107 2.02 6.99 3.96
C VAL A 107 0.75 7.79 3.73
N LEU A 108 0.41 8.63 4.70
CA LEU A 108 -0.73 9.55 4.60
C LEU A 108 -2.07 8.81 4.49
N GLY A 109 -2.68 8.78 3.32
CA GLY A 109 -4.00 8.17 3.11
C GLY A 109 -3.99 6.66 2.89
N LYS A 110 -2.82 6.04 2.87
CA LYS A 110 -2.69 4.61 2.56
C LYS A 110 -1.56 3.97 3.34
N VAL A 111 -1.51 2.66 3.30
CA VAL A 111 -0.41 1.86 3.84
C VAL A 111 0.25 1.11 2.69
N GLU A 112 1.57 1.17 2.61
CA GLU A 112 2.34 0.36 1.67
C GLU A 112 2.73 -0.96 2.31
N LEU A 113 2.63 -2.04 1.53
CA LEU A 113 3.02 -3.39 1.96
C LEU A 113 4.18 -3.85 1.08
N TRP A 114 5.33 -4.07 1.71
CA TRP A 114 6.57 -4.42 1.03
C TRP A 114 7.08 -5.79 1.45
N SER A 115 7.70 -6.51 0.51
CA SER A 115 8.57 -7.61 0.94
C SER A 115 9.74 -7.01 1.72
N LYS A 116 10.19 -7.71 2.76
CA LYS A 116 11.33 -7.22 3.54
C LYS A 116 12.58 -7.05 2.67
N ALA A 117 12.83 -8.00 1.77
CA ALA A 117 13.98 -7.95 0.88
C ALA A 117 13.97 -6.73 -0.03
N ARG A 118 12.82 -6.41 -0.65
CA ARG A 118 12.70 -5.22 -1.50
C ARG A 118 12.82 -3.92 -0.72
N TYR A 119 12.22 -3.88 0.47
CA TYR A 119 12.33 -2.72 1.34
C TYR A 119 13.78 -2.43 1.73
N GLU A 120 14.53 -3.48 2.12
CA GLU A 120 15.94 -3.35 2.52
C GLU A 120 16.86 -3.00 1.35
N SER A 121 16.53 -3.45 0.14
CA SER A 121 17.29 -3.14 -1.09
C SER A 121 16.83 -1.89 -1.81
N GLY A 122 15.84 -1.20 -1.28
CA GLY A 122 15.21 -0.05 -1.92
C GLY A 122 16.07 1.21 -1.94
N GLU A 123 15.45 2.31 -2.33
CA GLU A 123 16.15 3.59 -2.49
C GLU A 123 16.88 4.01 -1.23
N ASP A 124 18.12 4.46 -1.42
CA ASP A 124 18.90 5.09 -0.36
C ASP A 124 18.33 6.48 -0.09
N ILE A 125 17.62 6.64 1.02
CA ILE A 125 17.07 7.92 1.44
C ILE A 125 18.11 8.85 2.10
N SER A 126 19.40 8.46 2.07
CA SER A 126 20.47 9.33 2.56
C SER A 126 20.55 10.63 1.77
N ASP A 127 19.95 10.67 0.56
CA ASP A 127 19.91 11.85 -0.30
C ASP A 127 18.59 12.64 -0.14
N LEU A 128 17.99 12.55 1.03
CA LEU A 128 16.70 13.20 1.31
C LEU A 128 16.76 14.73 1.09
N ASP A 129 17.90 15.34 1.38
CA ASP A 129 18.09 16.80 1.17
C ASP A 129 17.90 17.19 -0.29
N ALA A 130 18.47 16.43 -1.22
CA ALA A 130 18.32 16.69 -2.66
C ALA A 130 16.89 16.47 -3.12
N ILE A 131 16.24 15.44 -2.60
CA ILE A 131 14.82 15.16 -2.89
C ILE A 131 13.95 16.31 -2.36
N ALA A 132 14.22 16.78 -1.15
CA ALA A 132 13.49 17.90 -0.54
C ALA A 132 13.60 19.17 -1.38
N ASP A 133 14.78 19.43 -1.96
CA ASP A 133 14.98 20.58 -2.86
C ASP A 133 14.08 20.47 -4.10
N HIS A 134 13.92 19.28 -4.66
CA HIS A 134 12.98 19.06 -5.77
C HIS A 134 11.52 19.28 -5.34
N MET A 135 11.17 18.88 -4.13
CA MET A 135 9.81 19.07 -3.62
C MET A 135 9.46 20.54 -3.45
N SER A 136 10.46 21.42 -3.26
CA SER A 136 10.23 22.86 -3.16
C SER A 136 9.62 23.44 -4.44
N GLU A 137 9.86 22.82 -5.60
CA GLU A 137 9.25 23.19 -6.88
C GLU A 137 7.73 23.04 -6.85
N PHE A 138 7.21 22.18 -6.00
CA PHE A 138 5.78 21.96 -5.81
C PHE A 138 5.23 22.76 -4.62
N GLY A 139 6.01 23.67 -4.07
CA GLY A 139 5.59 24.54 -2.97
C GLY A 139 5.77 23.95 -1.58
N LEU A 140 6.39 22.77 -1.45
CA LEU A 140 6.63 22.17 -0.15
C LEU A 140 7.78 22.86 0.57
N ARG A 141 7.55 23.21 1.84
CA ARG A 141 8.57 23.84 2.70
C ARG A 141 8.58 23.15 4.06
N PHE A 142 9.73 23.11 4.67
CA PHE A 142 9.96 22.54 6.00
C PHE A 142 10.25 23.62 7.02
#